data_2b72e428c5cee8108e2466ee2af254f7
#
_entry.id   2b72e428c5cee8108e2466ee2af254f7
#
_cell.length_a   1.000
_cell.length_b   1.000
_cell.length_c   1.000
_cell.angle_alpha   90.00
_cell.angle_beta   90.00
_cell.angle_gamma   90.00
#
_symmetry.space_group_name_H-M   'P 1'
#
loop_
_entity.id
_entity.type
_entity.pdbx_description
1 polymer ?
#
loop_
_entity_poly.entity_id
_entity_poly.type
_entity_poly.pdbx_seq_one_letter_code
_entity_poly.pdbx_strand_id
1 'polypeptide(L)'
;MDYDVAEYNRQLREKKQQFQALRKQMKESGKYAMTIITYAEKLSGIFKTDRLQPVYTICLYTGTEPWDGPRQLSDMMEFGENELLQKCFADYSLRLFCVNEQSDFEEFHTELRELFRAMSYRKDKEKFLSLAKDERYAHLSEETWDAIRIMTGREYLKNSRKATYKIMNESGEERYDMCQALQELREDFINEGKREGRQEGRRAQQGY
;
A
#
# COMPACT_ATOMS: atom_id res chain seq x y z
N MET A 1 13.31 -8.17 -2.96
CA MET A 1 14.75 -8.35 -2.65
C MET A 1 15.61 -7.19 -3.13
N ASP A 2 15.50 -6.75 -4.38
CA ASP A 2 16.38 -5.70 -4.92
C ASP A 2 16.28 -4.36 -4.17
N TYR A 3 15.10 -3.99 -3.70
CA TYR A 3 14.87 -2.74 -2.95
C TYR A 3 15.61 -2.74 -1.59
N ASP A 4 15.55 -3.82 -0.83
CA ASP A 4 16.20 -3.93 0.48
C ASP A 4 17.72 -3.89 0.31
N VAL A 5 18.24 -4.64 -0.67
CA VAL A 5 19.66 -4.67 -1.00
C VAL A 5 20.14 -3.30 -1.48
N ALA A 6 19.38 -2.62 -2.32
CA ALA A 6 19.72 -1.28 -2.80
C ALA A 6 19.79 -0.28 -1.65
N GLU A 7 18.85 -0.32 -0.72
CA GLU A 7 18.80 0.59 0.43
C GLU A 7 19.96 0.30 1.42
N TYR A 8 20.22 -0.97 1.76
CA TYR A 8 21.38 -1.30 2.59
C TYR A 8 22.71 -0.91 1.94
N ASN A 9 22.85 -1.09 0.61
CA ASN A 9 24.02 -0.63 -0.12
C ASN A 9 24.16 0.89 -0.12
N ARG A 10 23.05 1.64 -0.14
CA ARG A 10 23.06 3.10 -0.01
C ARG A 10 23.60 3.49 1.36
N GLN A 11 23.01 2.94 2.44
CA GLN A 11 23.42 3.21 3.80
C GLN A 11 24.91 2.87 4.04
N LEU A 12 25.37 1.72 3.54
CA LEU A 12 26.77 1.33 3.64
C LEU A 12 27.71 2.30 2.92
N ARG A 13 27.33 2.79 1.74
CA ARG A 13 28.11 3.80 1.01
C ARG A 13 28.22 5.11 1.80
N GLU A 14 27.13 5.56 2.40
CA GLU A 14 27.12 6.77 3.25
C GLU A 14 28.02 6.61 4.46
N LYS A 15 27.97 5.46 5.16
CA LYS A 15 28.87 5.16 6.28
C LYS A 15 30.34 5.17 5.85
N LYS A 16 30.67 4.56 4.71
CA LYS A 16 32.03 4.57 4.17
C LYS A 16 32.51 5.98 3.82
N GLN A 17 31.67 6.82 3.27
CA GLN A 17 32.00 8.22 2.99
C GLN A 17 32.25 9.00 4.29
N GLN A 18 31.40 8.82 5.30
CA GLN A 18 31.59 9.43 6.62
C GLN A 18 32.90 8.99 7.28
N PHE A 19 33.23 7.69 7.20
CA PHE A 19 34.47 7.16 7.70
C PHE A 19 35.70 7.79 7.00
N GLN A 20 35.66 7.91 5.68
CA GLN A 20 36.76 8.52 4.90
C GLN A 20 36.93 9.99 5.24
N ALA A 21 35.82 10.75 5.34
CA ALA A 21 35.86 12.17 5.68
C ALA A 21 36.46 12.39 7.08
N LEU A 22 36.00 11.61 8.07
CA LEU A 22 36.52 11.69 9.43
C LEU A 22 38.01 11.33 9.50
N ARG A 23 38.42 10.28 8.78
CA ARG A 23 39.81 9.88 8.71
C ARG A 23 40.69 10.96 8.09
N LYS A 24 40.22 11.66 7.06
CA LYS A 24 40.92 12.79 6.45
C LYS A 24 41.07 13.94 7.44
N GLN A 25 40.00 14.32 8.09
CA GLN A 25 39.98 15.39 9.12
C GLN A 25 40.94 15.07 10.29
N MET A 26 40.97 13.83 10.76
CA MET A 26 41.87 13.39 11.82
C MET A 26 43.35 13.48 11.41
N LYS A 27 43.67 13.19 10.16
CA LYS A 27 45.05 13.36 9.62
C LYS A 27 45.44 14.82 9.59
N GLU A 28 44.57 15.68 9.09
CA GLU A 28 44.81 17.13 8.96
C GLU A 28 44.99 17.81 10.31
N SER A 29 44.23 17.37 11.33
CA SER A 29 44.25 17.93 12.68
C SER A 29 45.37 17.39 13.59
N GLY A 30 46.21 16.47 13.11
CA GLY A 30 47.24 15.82 13.90
C GLY A 30 46.72 14.82 14.96
N LYS A 31 45.40 14.67 15.07
CA LYS A 31 44.76 13.78 16.07
C LYS A 31 44.73 12.30 15.64
N TYR A 32 45.22 11.98 14.46
CA TYR A 32 45.21 10.62 13.90
C TYR A 32 45.92 9.60 14.79
N ALA A 33 46.96 10.02 15.51
CA ALA A 33 47.73 9.12 16.40
C ALA A 33 46.99 8.80 17.71
N MET A 34 45.97 9.58 18.11
CA MET A 34 45.24 9.41 19.35
C MET A 34 43.97 8.53 19.20
N THR A 35 43.50 8.29 17.99
CA THR A 35 42.29 7.50 17.73
C THR A 35 42.70 6.11 17.23
N ILE A 36 42.38 5.09 18.01
CA ILE A 36 42.68 3.69 17.65
C ILE A 36 41.61 3.23 16.66
N ILE A 37 41.89 3.38 15.36
CA ILE A 37 41.09 2.75 14.29
C ILE A 37 41.67 1.35 14.06
N THR A 38 40.86 0.33 14.26
CA THR A 38 41.29 -1.06 14.09
C THR A 38 41.59 -1.39 12.63
N TYR A 39 42.34 -2.47 12.40
CA TYR A 39 42.64 -2.95 11.06
C TYR A 39 41.37 -3.33 10.30
N ALA A 40 40.40 -3.97 10.98
CA ALA A 40 39.14 -4.35 10.40
C ALA A 40 38.32 -3.13 9.94
N GLU A 41 38.29 -2.06 10.73
CA GLU A 41 37.60 -0.79 10.36
C GLU A 41 38.29 -0.10 9.17
N LYS A 42 39.63 -0.16 9.11
CA LYS A 42 40.36 0.36 7.96
C LYS A 42 40.07 -0.41 6.67
N LEU A 43 39.92 -1.72 6.78
CA LEU A 43 39.64 -2.61 5.65
C LEU A 43 38.19 -2.47 5.17
N SER A 44 37.22 -2.47 6.11
CA SER A 44 35.79 -2.37 5.80
C SER A 44 35.35 -0.96 5.42
N GLY A 45 36.05 0.06 5.96
CA GLY A 45 35.68 1.47 5.78
C GLY A 45 34.45 1.89 6.61
N ILE A 46 34.12 1.15 7.66
CA ILE A 46 33.03 1.43 8.60
C ILE A 46 33.51 1.22 10.03
N PHE A 47 32.95 1.95 11.00
CA PHE A 47 33.23 1.75 12.41
C PHE A 47 32.43 0.56 12.96
N LYS A 48 33.01 -0.18 13.93
CA LYS A 48 32.30 -1.26 14.63
C LYS A 48 31.05 -0.79 15.41
N THR A 49 30.97 0.52 15.67
CA THR A 49 29.83 1.18 16.32
C THR A 49 28.76 1.61 15.35
N ASP A 50 29.04 1.63 14.05
CA ASP A 50 28.04 1.98 13.04
C ASP A 50 26.86 1.01 13.11
N ARG A 51 25.68 1.54 12.86
CA ARG A 51 24.43 0.78 12.75
C ARG A 51 23.73 1.21 11.48
N LEU A 52 23.10 0.26 10.82
CA LEU A 52 22.20 0.48 9.71
C LEU A 52 20.77 0.55 10.22
N GLN A 53 19.96 1.32 9.57
CA GLN A 53 18.51 1.33 9.80
C GLN A 53 17.88 0.09 9.17
N PRO A 54 17.00 -0.62 9.89
CA PRO A 54 16.30 -1.75 9.30
C PRO A 54 15.38 -1.31 8.17
N VAL A 55 15.35 -2.10 7.12
CA VAL A 55 14.45 -1.92 5.97
C VAL A 55 13.34 -2.95 6.06
N TYR A 56 12.11 -2.49 5.92
CA TYR A 56 10.92 -3.35 5.92
C TYR A 56 10.19 -3.19 4.60
N THR A 57 10.26 -4.20 3.75
CA THR A 57 9.48 -4.24 2.50
C THR A 57 8.17 -4.99 2.75
N ILE A 58 7.06 -4.31 2.48
CA ILE A 58 5.71 -4.87 2.56
C ILE A 58 5.16 -4.95 1.13
N CYS A 59 4.71 -6.12 0.73
CA CYS A 59 4.01 -6.32 -0.52
C CYS A 59 2.51 -6.15 -0.29
N LEU A 60 1.92 -5.15 -0.92
CA LEU A 60 0.48 -4.92 -0.87
C LEU A 60 -0.18 -5.71 -2.01
N TYR A 61 -0.92 -6.75 -1.65
CA TYR A 61 -1.72 -7.50 -2.61
C TYR A 61 -3.12 -6.91 -2.71
N THR A 62 -3.42 -6.43 -3.90
CA THR A 62 -4.71 -5.79 -4.23
C THR A 62 -5.61 -6.69 -5.08
N GLY A 63 -5.24 -7.95 -5.26
CA GLY A 63 -6.04 -8.94 -5.98
C GLY A 63 -7.41 -9.16 -5.37
N THR A 64 -8.34 -9.72 -6.15
CA THR A 64 -9.69 -10.06 -5.66
C THR A 64 -9.79 -11.46 -5.12
N GLU A 65 -8.92 -12.35 -5.59
CA GLU A 65 -8.83 -13.72 -5.13
C GLU A 65 -7.81 -13.82 -3.99
N PRO A 66 -7.88 -14.84 -3.12
CA PRO A 66 -6.85 -15.11 -2.15
C PRO A 66 -5.48 -15.26 -2.81
N TRP A 67 -4.42 -14.88 -2.10
CA TRP A 67 -3.07 -15.08 -2.58
C TRP A 67 -2.73 -16.57 -2.61
N ASP A 68 -2.33 -17.09 -3.76
CA ASP A 68 -1.95 -18.49 -4.00
C ASP A 68 -0.47 -18.69 -4.34
N GLY A 69 0.32 -17.60 -4.37
CA GLY A 69 1.75 -17.64 -4.66
C GLY A 69 2.63 -17.97 -3.45
N PRO A 70 3.94 -18.15 -3.66
CA PRO A 70 4.91 -18.41 -2.59
C PRO A 70 4.97 -17.23 -1.60
N ARG A 71 5.15 -17.56 -0.31
CA ARG A 71 5.25 -16.57 0.78
C ARG A 71 6.66 -16.42 1.33
N GLN A 72 7.55 -17.33 0.95
CA GLN A 72 8.95 -17.30 1.33
C GLN A 72 9.81 -17.85 0.19
N LEU A 73 11.08 -17.50 0.19
CA LEU A 73 12.00 -17.87 -0.87
C LEU A 73 12.19 -19.39 -0.96
N SER A 74 12.16 -20.07 0.18
CA SER A 74 12.24 -21.53 0.24
C SER A 74 11.10 -22.24 -0.50
N ASP A 75 9.91 -21.62 -0.63
CA ASP A 75 8.80 -22.18 -1.41
C ASP A 75 9.12 -22.33 -2.92
N MET A 76 10.17 -21.61 -3.38
CA MET A 76 10.61 -21.58 -4.78
C MET A 76 11.94 -22.32 -5.01
N MET A 77 12.53 -22.94 -3.95
CA MET A 77 13.84 -23.56 -4.01
C MET A 77 13.77 -25.07 -4.11
N GLU A 78 14.63 -25.66 -4.94
CA GLU A 78 14.83 -27.10 -5.01
C GLU A 78 16.01 -27.50 -4.12
N PHE A 79 15.74 -27.98 -2.92
CA PHE A 79 16.77 -28.43 -1.99
C PHE A 79 17.23 -29.86 -2.22
N GLY A 80 16.55 -30.63 -3.07
CA GLY A 80 16.75 -32.06 -3.22
C GLY A 80 16.49 -32.80 -1.91
N GLU A 81 17.17 -33.95 -1.72
CA GLU A 81 17.02 -34.80 -0.53
C GLU A 81 17.94 -34.37 0.64
N ASN A 82 18.64 -33.25 0.52
CA ASN A 82 19.62 -32.82 1.52
C ASN A 82 19.01 -31.89 2.59
N GLU A 83 18.49 -32.49 3.65
CA GLU A 83 17.91 -31.77 4.79
C GLU A 83 18.87 -30.78 5.48
N LEU A 84 20.21 -31.05 5.42
CA LEU A 84 21.19 -30.15 6.03
C LEU A 84 21.28 -28.84 5.27
N LEU A 85 21.25 -28.87 3.95
CA LEU A 85 21.24 -27.66 3.12
C LEU A 85 19.97 -26.85 3.36
N GLN A 86 18.83 -27.50 3.50
CA GLN A 86 17.57 -26.83 3.81
C GLN A 86 17.63 -26.14 5.18
N LYS A 87 18.19 -26.78 6.21
CA LYS A 87 18.34 -26.20 7.55
C LYS A 87 19.34 -25.03 7.61
N CYS A 88 20.34 -25.01 6.73
CA CYS A 88 21.32 -23.95 6.64
C CYS A 88 20.85 -22.76 5.77
N PHE A 89 19.73 -22.90 5.07
CA PHE A 89 19.21 -21.86 4.21
C PHE A 89 18.64 -20.72 5.05
N ALA A 90 19.17 -19.51 4.83
CA ALA A 90 18.59 -18.29 5.42
C ALA A 90 17.41 -17.84 4.56
N ASP A 91 16.20 -18.19 4.99
CA ASP A 91 15.00 -17.89 4.26
C ASP A 91 14.66 -16.39 4.24
N TYR A 92 13.98 -15.95 3.19
CA TYR A 92 13.49 -14.59 3.04
C TYR A 92 11.98 -14.61 2.87
N SER A 93 11.27 -14.16 3.89
CA SER A 93 9.81 -14.16 3.90
C SER A 93 9.23 -12.93 3.20
N LEU A 94 8.24 -13.14 2.36
CA LEU A 94 7.41 -12.08 1.79
C LEU A 94 6.45 -11.57 2.86
N ARG A 95 6.62 -10.30 3.26
CA ARG A 95 5.66 -9.61 4.14
C ARG A 95 4.47 -9.15 3.30
N LEU A 96 3.50 -10.03 3.18
CA LEU A 96 2.32 -9.84 2.33
C LEU A 96 1.16 -9.27 3.14
N PHE A 97 0.62 -8.15 2.70
CA PHE A 97 -0.63 -7.59 3.19
C PHE A 97 -1.72 -7.75 2.13
N CYS A 98 -2.63 -8.71 2.34
CA CYS A 98 -3.75 -8.98 1.43
C CYS A 98 -4.98 -8.18 1.90
N VAL A 99 -5.37 -7.16 1.14
CA VAL A 99 -6.50 -6.30 1.50
C VAL A 99 -7.82 -7.08 1.59
N ASN A 100 -8.01 -8.05 0.70
CA ASN A 100 -9.23 -8.88 0.64
C ASN A 100 -9.35 -9.92 1.77
N GLU A 101 -8.27 -10.17 2.51
CA GLU A 101 -8.24 -11.12 3.63
C GLU A 101 -8.41 -10.41 5.00
N GLN A 102 -8.40 -9.07 5.02
CA GLN A 102 -8.57 -8.30 6.25
C GLN A 102 -10.05 -8.14 6.60
N SER A 103 -10.37 -8.26 7.89
CA SER A 103 -11.73 -8.07 8.43
C SER A 103 -12.03 -6.60 8.74
N ASP A 104 -11.03 -5.84 9.15
CA ASP A 104 -11.14 -4.41 9.43
C ASP A 104 -9.82 -3.66 9.15
N PHE A 105 -9.88 -2.34 9.23
CA PHE A 105 -8.76 -1.45 8.93
C PHE A 105 -8.61 -0.34 9.97
N GLU A 106 -9.16 -0.50 11.17
CA GLU A 106 -9.20 0.54 12.20
C GLU A 106 -7.81 0.90 12.76
N GLU A 107 -6.81 0.04 12.56
CA GLU A 107 -5.42 0.32 12.92
C GLU A 107 -4.77 1.38 12.02
N PHE A 108 -5.34 1.65 10.85
CA PHE A 108 -4.86 2.72 9.97
C PHE A 108 -5.44 4.06 10.39
N HIS A 109 -4.59 5.02 10.72
CA HIS A 109 -4.98 6.35 11.19
C HIS A 109 -4.99 7.41 10.08
N THR A 110 -4.83 6.99 8.83
CA THR A 110 -4.88 7.83 7.63
C THR A 110 -5.98 7.37 6.71
N GLU A 111 -6.24 8.10 5.63
CA GLU A 111 -7.22 7.71 4.60
C GLU A 111 -6.90 6.37 3.87
N LEU A 112 -5.78 5.73 4.19
CA LEU A 112 -5.53 4.32 3.79
C LEU A 112 -6.61 3.37 4.33
N ARG A 113 -7.17 3.67 5.50
CA ARG A 113 -8.29 2.93 6.08
C ARG A 113 -9.50 2.93 5.15
N GLU A 114 -9.89 4.11 4.68
CA GLU A 114 -11.02 4.32 3.76
C GLU A 114 -10.75 3.63 2.42
N LEU A 115 -9.54 3.78 1.89
CA LEU A 115 -9.11 3.14 0.64
C LEU A 115 -9.18 1.60 0.75
N PHE A 116 -8.57 1.02 1.76
CA PHE A 116 -8.54 -0.45 1.91
C PHE A 116 -9.92 -1.03 2.18
N ARG A 117 -10.76 -0.35 2.96
CA ARG A 117 -12.15 -0.76 3.17
C ARG A 117 -12.96 -0.71 1.88
N ALA A 118 -12.83 0.34 1.08
CA ALA A 118 -13.47 0.42 -0.22
C ALA A 118 -13.00 -0.70 -1.16
N MET A 119 -11.70 -1.00 -1.16
CA MET A 119 -11.12 -2.11 -1.94
C MET A 119 -11.65 -3.48 -1.50
N SER A 120 -11.77 -3.73 -0.19
CA SER A 120 -12.31 -4.99 0.32
C SER A 120 -13.77 -5.21 -0.07
N TYR A 121 -14.53 -4.14 -0.27
CA TYR A 121 -15.94 -4.18 -0.67
C TYR A 121 -16.18 -4.13 -2.18
N ARG A 122 -15.12 -4.07 -3.00
CA ARG A 122 -15.25 -3.86 -4.45
C ARG A 122 -16.06 -4.92 -5.20
N LYS A 123 -16.11 -6.18 -4.70
CA LYS A 123 -16.94 -7.26 -5.27
C LYS A 123 -18.39 -7.24 -4.76
N ASP A 124 -18.61 -6.64 -3.62
CA ASP A 124 -19.94 -6.58 -2.97
C ASP A 124 -20.55 -5.18 -3.15
N LYS A 125 -21.51 -5.10 -4.07
CA LYS A 125 -22.16 -3.83 -4.43
C LYS A 125 -22.87 -3.20 -3.23
N GLU A 126 -23.54 -4.00 -2.40
CA GLU A 126 -24.30 -3.48 -1.26
C GLU A 126 -23.38 -2.96 -0.17
N LYS A 127 -22.31 -3.72 0.17
CA LYS A 127 -21.29 -3.26 1.10
C LYS A 127 -20.61 -2.01 0.61
N PHE A 128 -20.26 -1.94 -0.68
CA PHE A 128 -19.63 -0.75 -1.25
C PHE A 128 -20.54 0.48 -1.15
N LEU A 129 -21.83 0.35 -1.48
CA LEU A 129 -22.79 1.43 -1.34
C LEU A 129 -23.08 1.79 0.13
N SER A 130 -22.86 0.86 1.06
CA SER A 130 -23.00 1.14 2.49
C SER A 130 -21.95 2.10 3.04
N LEU A 131 -20.83 2.30 2.34
CA LEU A 131 -19.80 3.29 2.68
C LEU A 131 -20.36 4.71 2.73
N ALA A 132 -21.45 4.99 1.99
CA ALA A 132 -22.18 6.26 2.06
C ALA A 132 -22.72 6.63 3.45
N LYS A 133 -22.76 5.68 4.40
CA LYS A 133 -23.20 5.88 5.78
C LYS A 133 -22.08 6.26 6.73
N ASP A 134 -20.84 6.20 6.28
CA ASP A 134 -19.65 6.48 7.09
C ASP A 134 -19.13 7.88 6.73
N GLU A 135 -19.29 8.84 7.65
CA GLU A 135 -18.92 10.26 7.46
C GLU A 135 -17.47 10.47 7.04
N ARG A 136 -16.59 9.50 7.31
CA ARG A 136 -15.18 9.57 6.88
C ARG A 136 -15.05 9.68 5.35
N TYR A 137 -16.00 9.12 4.60
CA TYR A 137 -16.04 9.21 3.14
C TYR A 137 -16.61 10.55 2.63
N ALA A 138 -17.15 11.39 3.51
CA ALA A 138 -17.61 12.73 3.12
C ALA A 138 -16.47 13.75 2.96
N HIS A 139 -15.25 13.45 3.45
CA HIS A 139 -14.15 14.41 3.52
C HIS A 139 -12.83 13.85 2.99
N LEU A 140 -12.87 13.10 1.89
CA LEU A 140 -11.68 12.48 1.31
C LEU A 140 -10.77 13.51 0.60
N SER A 141 -9.47 13.26 0.64
CA SER A 141 -8.51 13.95 -0.23
C SER A 141 -8.75 13.57 -1.70
N GLU A 142 -8.23 14.40 -2.60
CA GLU A 142 -8.30 14.14 -4.04
C GLU A 142 -7.63 12.81 -4.41
N GLU A 143 -6.47 12.57 -3.82
CA GLU A 143 -5.67 11.37 -4.04
C GLU A 143 -6.42 10.12 -3.61
N THR A 144 -7.07 10.15 -2.44
CA THR A 144 -7.84 9.02 -1.93
C THR A 144 -9.10 8.76 -2.75
N TRP A 145 -9.81 9.82 -3.17
CA TRP A 145 -10.94 9.70 -4.10
C TRP A 145 -10.51 8.99 -5.39
N ASP A 146 -9.44 9.47 -6.02
CA ASP A 146 -8.95 8.88 -7.28
C ASP A 146 -8.41 7.47 -7.09
N ALA A 147 -7.72 7.19 -5.96
CA ALA A 147 -7.26 5.85 -5.64
C ALA A 147 -8.43 4.88 -5.48
N ILE A 148 -9.50 5.23 -4.74
CA ILE A 148 -10.69 4.40 -4.60
C ILE A 148 -11.33 4.13 -5.96
N ARG A 149 -11.51 5.17 -6.79
CA ARG A 149 -12.09 5.04 -8.12
C ARG A 149 -11.31 4.06 -9.01
N ILE A 150 -9.98 4.21 -9.04
CA ILE A 150 -9.09 3.40 -9.87
C ILE A 150 -9.01 1.97 -9.34
N MET A 151 -8.74 1.80 -8.04
CA MET A 151 -8.46 0.51 -7.44
C MET A 151 -9.70 -0.37 -7.30
N THR A 152 -10.89 0.23 -7.21
CA THR A 152 -12.14 -0.52 -7.19
C THR A 152 -12.73 -0.79 -8.57
N GLY A 153 -12.16 -0.19 -9.64
CA GLY A 153 -12.65 -0.31 -11.01
C GLY A 153 -14.06 0.28 -11.22
N ARG A 154 -14.48 1.19 -10.34
CA ARG A 154 -15.83 1.77 -10.38
C ARG A 154 -15.87 2.95 -11.34
N GLU A 155 -16.08 2.66 -12.64
CA GLU A 155 -16.12 3.68 -13.69
C GLU A 155 -17.20 4.75 -13.50
N TYR A 156 -18.24 4.49 -12.74
CA TYR A 156 -19.31 5.44 -12.48
C TYR A 156 -18.91 6.58 -11.52
N LEU A 157 -17.84 6.42 -10.75
CA LEU A 157 -17.17 7.51 -10.02
C LEU A 157 -16.31 8.36 -10.95
N LYS A 158 -16.75 8.55 -12.22
CA LYS A 158 -15.96 9.21 -13.29
C LYS A 158 -15.62 10.65 -12.97
N ASN A 159 -14.48 11.08 -13.51
CA ASN A 159 -13.97 12.45 -13.39
C ASN A 159 -14.97 13.54 -13.82
N SER A 160 -15.91 13.24 -14.71
CA SER A 160 -16.90 14.21 -15.20
C SER A 160 -17.85 14.76 -14.11
N ARG A 161 -18.01 14.03 -13.01
CA ARG A 161 -18.82 14.47 -11.86
C ARG A 161 -18.01 14.80 -10.63
N LYS A 162 -16.69 14.59 -10.62
CA LYS A 162 -15.84 14.83 -9.47
C LYS A 162 -15.98 16.25 -8.91
N ALA A 163 -16.02 17.24 -9.79
CA ALA A 163 -16.19 18.63 -9.40
C ALA A 163 -17.50 18.93 -8.65
N THR A 164 -18.57 18.12 -8.85
CA THR A 164 -19.86 18.27 -8.17
C THR A 164 -19.77 17.89 -6.69
N TYR A 165 -18.86 16.99 -6.33
CA TYR A 165 -18.69 16.49 -4.96
C TYR A 165 -17.55 17.18 -4.19
N LYS A 166 -17.01 18.26 -4.76
CA LYS A 166 -15.96 19.06 -4.15
C LYS A 166 -16.55 19.92 -3.05
N ILE A 167 -15.95 19.84 -1.88
CA ILE A 167 -16.29 20.63 -0.70
C ILE A 167 -15.02 21.30 -0.15
N MET A 168 -15.20 22.32 0.69
CA MET A 168 -14.10 22.94 1.42
C MET A 168 -14.21 22.58 2.89
N ASN A 169 -13.14 22.11 3.50
CA ASN A 169 -13.12 21.89 4.94
C ASN A 169 -12.93 23.22 5.70
N GLU A 170 -13.01 23.18 7.03
CA GLU A 170 -12.85 24.34 7.90
C GLU A 170 -11.47 25.04 7.75
N SER A 171 -10.44 24.29 7.32
CA SER A 171 -9.09 24.80 7.08
C SER A 171 -8.91 25.40 5.67
N GLY A 172 -9.94 25.39 4.82
CA GLY A 172 -9.90 25.89 3.45
C GLY A 172 -9.22 24.93 2.46
N GLU A 173 -9.07 23.64 2.81
CA GLU A 173 -8.55 22.61 1.91
C GLU A 173 -9.69 21.98 1.11
N GLU A 174 -9.40 21.64 -0.13
CA GLU A 174 -10.33 20.91 -1.00
C GLU A 174 -10.48 19.47 -0.55
N ARG A 175 -11.73 19.05 -0.39
CA ARG A 175 -12.12 17.68 -0.05
C ARG A 175 -13.23 17.20 -1.00
N TYR A 176 -13.52 15.92 -0.96
CA TYR A 176 -14.48 15.31 -1.87
C TYR A 176 -15.47 14.44 -1.09
N ASP A 177 -16.76 14.69 -1.31
CA ASP A 177 -17.85 13.96 -0.66
C ASP A 177 -18.22 12.71 -1.46
N MET A 178 -17.64 11.57 -1.10
CA MET A 178 -17.98 10.29 -1.70
C MET A 178 -19.29 9.73 -1.16
N CYS A 179 -19.73 10.13 0.04
CA CYS A 179 -21.03 9.73 0.58
C CYS A 179 -22.16 10.18 -0.32
N GLN A 180 -22.13 11.44 -0.76
CA GLN A 180 -23.11 11.99 -1.70
C GLN A 180 -23.05 11.23 -3.03
N ALA A 181 -21.85 11.01 -3.59
CA ALA A 181 -21.69 10.29 -4.85
C ALA A 181 -22.26 8.86 -4.80
N LEU A 182 -22.08 8.16 -3.70
CA LEU A 182 -22.58 6.80 -3.51
C LEU A 182 -24.09 6.75 -3.27
N GLN A 183 -24.67 7.79 -2.64
CA GLN A 183 -26.12 7.93 -2.47
C GLN A 183 -26.80 8.14 -3.82
N GLU A 184 -26.33 9.08 -4.61
CA GLU A 184 -26.84 9.35 -5.97
C GLU A 184 -26.76 8.09 -6.84
N LEU A 185 -25.63 7.38 -6.76
CA LEU A 185 -25.45 6.12 -7.48
C LEU A 185 -26.48 5.07 -7.06
N ARG A 186 -26.77 4.96 -5.78
CA ARG A 186 -27.80 4.04 -5.26
C ARG A 186 -29.17 4.37 -5.83
N GLU A 187 -29.52 5.66 -5.89
CA GLU A 187 -30.79 6.13 -6.47
C GLU A 187 -30.87 5.82 -7.96
N ASP A 188 -29.78 6.05 -8.71
CA ASP A 188 -29.71 5.72 -10.12
C ASP A 188 -29.97 4.23 -10.38
N PHE A 189 -29.36 3.34 -9.60
CA PHE A 189 -29.60 1.88 -9.71
C PHE A 189 -31.05 1.50 -9.39
N ILE A 190 -31.65 2.11 -8.37
CA ILE A 190 -33.06 1.85 -8.02
C ILE A 190 -33.98 2.30 -9.17
N ASN A 191 -33.69 3.46 -9.75
CA ASN A 191 -34.50 4.01 -10.84
C ASN A 191 -34.33 3.20 -12.14
N GLU A 192 -33.12 2.72 -12.43
CA GLU A 192 -32.84 1.84 -13.55
C GLU A 192 -33.59 0.50 -13.43
N GLY A 193 -33.47 -0.16 -12.28
CA GLY A 193 -34.20 -1.41 -12.03
C GLY A 193 -35.75 -1.25 -12.12
N LYS A 194 -36.28 -0.12 -11.64
CA LYS A 194 -37.71 0.18 -11.82
C LYS A 194 -38.10 0.38 -13.29
N ARG A 195 -37.22 1.00 -14.08
CA ARG A 195 -37.43 1.21 -15.52
C ARG A 195 -37.43 -0.11 -16.29
N GLU A 196 -36.42 -0.95 -16.01
CA GLU A 196 -36.31 -2.27 -16.62
C GLU A 196 -37.51 -3.18 -16.27
N GLY A 197 -37.88 -3.27 -15.00
CA GLY A 197 -39.02 -4.05 -14.56
C GLY A 197 -40.33 -3.59 -15.20
N ARG A 198 -40.53 -2.26 -15.42
CA ARG A 198 -41.68 -1.75 -16.16
C ARG A 198 -41.68 -2.12 -17.65
N GLN A 199 -40.50 -2.13 -18.27
CA GLN A 199 -40.36 -2.55 -19.68
C GLN A 199 -40.61 -4.03 -19.86
N GLU A 200 -40.09 -4.88 -18.97
CA GLU A 200 -40.35 -6.30 -18.99
C GLU A 200 -41.82 -6.64 -18.76
N GLY A 201 -42.47 -5.97 -17.78
CA GLY A 201 -43.89 -6.13 -17.53
C GLY A 201 -44.76 -5.73 -18.73
N ARG A 202 -44.40 -4.67 -19.47
CA ARG A 202 -45.09 -4.28 -20.72
C ARG A 202 -44.88 -5.30 -21.85
N ARG A 203 -43.69 -5.86 -21.99
CA ARG A 203 -43.41 -6.90 -23.00
C ARG A 203 -44.17 -8.19 -22.71
N ALA A 204 -44.26 -8.58 -21.44
CA ALA A 204 -45.04 -9.75 -21.03
C ALA A 204 -46.54 -9.58 -21.28
N GLN A 205 -47.09 -8.36 -21.20
CA GLN A 205 -48.49 -8.09 -21.52
C GLN A 205 -48.81 -8.00 -23.01
N GLN A 206 -47.83 -7.75 -23.87
CA GLN A 206 -48.01 -7.64 -25.34
C GLN A 206 -47.77 -8.98 -26.07
N GLY A 207 -47.29 -10.02 -25.36
CA GLY A 207 -47.04 -11.34 -25.89
C GLY A 207 -48.19 -12.37 -25.72
N TYR A 208 -49.39 -11.89 -25.39
CA TYR A 208 -50.61 -12.70 -25.34
C TYR A 208 -51.55 -12.19 -26.48
#